data_f5be0fd307ab2de674c2737a987d8468
#
_entry.id   f5be0fd307ab2de674c2737a987d8468
#
_cell.length_a   1.000
_cell.length_b   1.000
_cell.length_c   1.000
_cell.angle_alpha   90.00
_cell.angle_beta   90.00
_cell.angle_gamma   90.00
#
_symmetry.space_group_name_H-M   'P 1'
#
loop_
_entity.id
_entity.type
_entity.pdbx_description
1 polymer ?
#
loop_
_entity_poly.entity_id
_entity_poly.type
_entity_poly.pdbx_seq_one_letter_code
_entity_poly.pdbx_strand_id
1 'polypeptide(L)'
;MKNYNRLLEGKRVFVTTGARGIGKEIALLFASQGAVVAVGGKNVPCLSQTVKEIQEVSPESRGYEVELGNKENVEQVGRQILEDFGGIDILVNTVGINDHGRVDECTEEQVEKMISVNYKSFLRFSKIFIPGMRERKNGNIINISSIHSVETMPGFGIYAGTKGAMNATSRAMALDYASEGIRVNCICPGLIMSDNMLDEIQTYPEGEERNQFMELLYRMQPLEPGTMENIADAALYLASDMSTYTTGQILMVDGGASIKAH
;
A
#
# COMPACT_ATOMS: atom_id res chain seq x y z
N MET A 1 21.32 6.42 22.79
CA MET A 1 20.06 5.68 22.59
C MET A 1 19.38 6.23 21.36
N LYS A 2 18.87 5.37 20.46
CA LYS A 2 18.03 5.86 19.33
C LYS A 2 16.75 6.45 19.91
N ASN A 3 16.38 7.65 19.48
CA ASN A 3 15.09 8.24 19.82
C ASN A 3 14.03 7.65 18.88
N TYR A 4 13.03 7.00 19.42
CA TYR A 4 11.92 6.41 18.65
C TYR A 4 10.69 7.34 18.55
N ASN A 5 10.83 8.59 18.99
CA ASN A 5 9.80 9.60 18.81
C ASN A 5 10.06 10.34 17.49
N ARG A 6 8.98 10.56 16.70
CA ARG A 6 9.05 11.27 15.42
C ARG A 6 10.04 10.63 14.43
N LEU A 7 9.84 9.34 14.17
CA LEU A 7 10.71 8.50 13.33
C LEU A 7 10.84 8.99 11.87
N LEU A 8 9.91 9.82 11.40
CA LEU A 8 9.86 10.35 10.04
C LEU A 8 9.97 11.88 9.98
N GLU A 9 10.61 12.48 10.99
CA GLU A 9 10.76 13.94 11.08
C GLU A 9 11.33 14.53 9.79
N GLY A 10 10.60 15.48 9.19
CA GLY A 10 10.98 16.18 7.98
C GLY A 10 10.98 15.33 6.70
N LYS A 11 10.53 14.07 6.73
CA LYS A 11 10.42 13.23 5.54
C LYS A 11 9.20 13.65 4.71
N ARG A 12 9.37 13.69 3.40
CA ARG A 12 8.30 13.92 2.41
C ARG A 12 7.82 12.57 1.92
N VAL A 13 6.56 12.26 2.17
CA VAL A 13 5.96 10.97 1.88
C VAL A 13 4.86 11.13 0.83
N PHE A 14 4.76 10.18 -0.10
CA PHE A 14 3.56 10.03 -0.91
C PHE A 14 2.92 8.66 -0.68
N VAL A 15 1.63 8.67 -0.29
CA VAL A 15 0.78 7.49 -0.17
C VAL A 15 -0.21 7.48 -1.33
N THR A 16 -0.12 6.50 -2.23
CA THR A 16 -0.84 6.53 -3.52
C THR A 16 -2.36 6.37 -3.41
N THR A 17 -2.86 5.69 -2.38
CA THR A 17 -4.31 5.60 -2.05
C THR A 17 -4.51 5.72 -0.55
N GLY A 18 -4.62 6.95 -0.07
CA GLY A 18 -4.74 7.24 1.36
C GLY A 18 -6.07 7.88 1.76
N ALA A 19 -7.08 7.85 0.88
CA ALA A 19 -8.40 8.41 1.22
C ALA A 19 -9.18 7.55 2.23
N ARG A 20 -8.88 6.25 2.35
CA ARG A 20 -9.47 5.32 3.31
C ARG A 20 -8.57 4.08 3.50
N GLY A 21 -8.97 3.18 4.40
CA GLY A 21 -8.33 1.88 4.60
C GLY A 21 -6.87 1.96 5.05
N ILE A 22 -6.10 0.94 4.70
CA ILE A 22 -4.68 0.81 5.07
C ILE A 22 -3.87 2.06 4.69
N GLY A 23 -4.13 2.64 3.53
CA GLY A 23 -3.42 3.84 3.08
C GLY A 23 -3.70 5.08 3.93
N LYS A 24 -4.94 5.26 4.39
CA LYS A 24 -5.31 6.32 5.34
C LYS A 24 -4.56 6.15 6.65
N GLU A 25 -4.57 4.93 7.20
CA GLU A 25 -3.90 4.64 8.47
C GLU A 25 -2.39 4.86 8.41
N ILE A 26 -1.74 4.42 7.32
CA ILE A 26 -0.33 4.71 7.07
C ILE A 26 -0.08 6.23 7.00
N ALA A 27 -0.91 6.98 6.29
CA ALA A 27 -0.75 8.43 6.14
C ALA A 27 -0.89 9.17 7.47
N LEU A 28 -1.87 8.80 8.30
CA LEU A 28 -2.09 9.36 9.64
C LEU A 28 -0.92 9.04 10.57
N LEU A 29 -0.49 7.77 10.62
CA LEU A 29 0.64 7.36 11.43
C LEU A 29 1.92 8.08 11.01
N PHE A 30 2.22 8.16 9.72
CA PHE A 30 3.43 8.81 9.22
C PHE A 30 3.45 10.31 9.53
N ALA A 31 2.30 10.99 9.39
CA ALA A 31 2.15 12.39 9.78
C ALA A 31 2.40 12.58 11.29
N SER A 32 1.85 11.73 12.15
CA SER A 32 2.08 11.76 13.59
C SER A 32 3.55 11.54 13.97
N GLN A 33 4.30 10.85 13.11
CA GLN A 33 5.74 10.63 13.23
C GLN A 33 6.61 11.74 12.62
N GLY A 34 6.00 12.86 12.22
CA GLY A 34 6.70 14.07 11.76
C GLY A 34 6.92 14.16 10.25
N ALA A 35 6.29 13.29 9.47
CA ALA A 35 6.34 13.40 8.01
C ALA A 35 5.40 14.48 7.48
N VAL A 36 5.76 15.09 6.34
CA VAL A 36 4.84 15.84 5.49
C VAL A 36 4.31 14.88 4.42
N VAL A 37 2.98 14.70 4.37
CA VAL A 37 2.37 13.63 3.60
C VAL A 37 1.56 14.18 2.42
N ALA A 38 1.90 13.74 1.21
CA ALA A 38 1.04 13.80 0.04
C ALA A 38 0.14 12.55 0.04
N VAL A 39 -1.16 12.75 -0.14
CA VAL A 39 -2.14 11.65 -0.12
C VAL A 39 -2.88 11.60 -1.44
N GLY A 40 -2.80 10.47 -2.14
CA GLY A 40 -3.60 10.22 -3.35
C GLY A 40 -4.95 9.58 -3.03
N GLY A 41 -5.95 9.85 -3.86
CA GLY A 41 -7.25 9.18 -3.77
C GLY A 41 -8.21 9.61 -4.87
N LYS A 42 -9.10 8.71 -5.29
CA LYS A 42 -10.13 8.98 -6.30
C LYS A 42 -11.41 9.59 -5.69
N ASN A 43 -11.76 9.18 -4.46
CA ASN A 43 -12.93 9.67 -3.76
C ASN A 43 -12.59 11.00 -3.07
N VAL A 44 -12.93 12.11 -3.72
CA VAL A 44 -12.60 13.47 -3.26
C VAL A 44 -13.16 13.79 -1.85
N PRO A 45 -14.41 13.48 -1.50
CA PRO A 45 -14.92 13.68 -0.13
C PRO A 45 -14.10 12.94 0.93
N CYS A 46 -13.83 11.65 0.74
CA CYS A 46 -13.00 10.85 1.67
C CYS A 46 -11.57 11.39 1.74
N LEU A 47 -10.98 11.74 0.58
CA LEU A 47 -9.64 12.32 0.50
C LEU A 47 -9.56 13.63 1.31
N SER A 48 -10.53 14.53 1.11
CA SER A 48 -10.57 15.82 1.80
C SER A 48 -10.70 15.65 3.32
N GLN A 49 -11.47 14.66 3.76
CA GLN A 49 -11.60 14.36 5.19
C GLN A 49 -10.28 13.83 5.77
N THR A 50 -9.65 12.88 5.11
CA THR A 50 -8.35 12.35 5.54
C THR A 50 -7.26 13.43 5.59
N VAL A 51 -7.22 14.31 4.59
CA VAL A 51 -6.26 15.44 4.56
C VAL A 51 -6.47 16.39 5.74
N LYS A 52 -7.72 16.70 6.11
CA LYS A 52 -8.02 17.53 7.30
C LYS A 52 -7.47 16.87 8.57
N GLU A 53 -7.70 15.59 8.76
CA GLU A 53 -7.21 14.84 9.93
C GLU A 53 -5.66 14.85 9.97
N ILE A 54 -5.00 14.66 8.85
CA ILE A 54 -3.54 14.72 8.75
C ILE A 54 -3.01 16.14 9.07
N GLN A 55 -3.69 17.18 8.58
CA GLN A 55 -3.28 18.56 8.76
C GLN A 55 -3.36 19.05 10.21
N GLU A 56 -4.08 18.36 11.09
CA GLU A 56 -4.07 18.64 12.53
C GLU A 56 -2.67 18.47 13.14
N VAL A 57 -1.86 17.56 12.60
CA VAL A 57 -0.49 17.25 13.09
C VAL A 57 0.62 17.58 12.08
N SER A 58 0.28 17.69 10.80
CA SER A 58 1.19 18.00 9.69
C SER A 58 0.54 18.98 8.71
N PRO A 59 0.51 20.31 9.02
CA PRO A 59 -0.25 21.31 8.27
C PRO A 59 0.14 21.47 6.80
N GLU A 60 1.37 21.11 6.42
CA GLU A 60 1.87 21.19 5.04
C GLU A 60 1.43 20.02 4.15
N SER A 61 0.79 18.99 4.73
CA SER A 61 0.31 17.82 4.00
C SER A 61 -0.83 18.18 3.04
N ARG A 62 -0.91 17.48 1.90
CA ARG A 62 -1.84 17.79 0.81
C ARG A 62 -2.48 16.54 0.21
N GLY A 63 -3.69 16.70 -0.33
CA GLY A 63 -4.41 15.68 -1.08
C GLY A 63 -4.35 15.90 -2.58
N TYR A 64 -4.32 14.80 -3.33
CA TYR A 64 -4.29 14.79 -4.80
C TYR A 64 -5.32 13.82 -5.33
N GLU A 65 -6.23 14.31 -6.17
CA GLU A 65 -7.15 13.43 -6.87
C GLU A 65 -6.40 12.64 -7.93
N VAL A 66 -6.41 11.30 -7.80
CA VAL A 66 -5.68 10.42 -8.71
C VAL A 66 -6.52 9.22 -9.15
N GLU A 67 -6.60 9.02 -10.47
CA GLU A 67 -7.15 7.84 -11.13
C GLU A 67 -5.99 6.93 -11.58
N LEU A 68 -5.69 5.92 -10.79
CA LEU A 68 -4.50 5.07 -10.96
C LEU A 68 -4.47 4.27 -12.27
N GLY A 69 -5.64 3.94 -12.83
CA GLY A 69 -5.76 3.30 -14.13
C GLY A 69 -5.39 4.23 -15.30
N ASN A 70 -5.49 5.54 -15.11
CA ASN A 70 -5.22 6.55 -16.12
C ASN A 70 -3.75 6.99 -16.07
N LYS A 71 -2.99 6.66 -17.12
CA LYS A 71 -1.56 6.97 -17.20
C LYS A 71 -1.28 8.46 -17.15
N GLU A 72 -2.01 9.23 -17.94
CA GLU A 72 -1.83 10.68 -18.09
C GLU A 72 -2.10 11.41 -16.77
N ASN A 73 -3.15 10.98 -16.05
CA ASN A 73 -3.47 11.54 -14.73
C ASN A 73 -2.41 11.18 -13.68
N VAL A 74 -1.92 9.94 -13.63
CA VAL A 74 -0.81 9.52 -12.75
C VAL A 74 0.44 10.36 -13.01
N GLU A 75 0.81 10.58 -14.27
CA GLU A 75 1.97 11.39 -14.64
C GLU A 75 1.79 12.86 -14.28
N GLN A 76 0.60 13.42 -14.48
CA GLN A 76 0.26 14.79 -14.09
C GLN A 76 0.35 14.97 -12.58
N VAL A 77 -0.30 14.11 -11.82
CA VAL A 77 -0.29 14.16 -10.34
C VAL A 77 1.12 13.97 -9.80
N GLY A 78 1.90 13.03 -10.35
CA GLY A 78 3.28 12.83 -9.92
C GLY A 78 4.16 14.07 -10.14
N ARG A 79 4.01 14.77 -11.27
CA ARG A 79 4.71 16.05 -11.53
C ARG A 79 4.26 17.14 -10.55
N GLN A 80 2.96 17.26 -10.29
CA GLN A 80 2.43 18.24 -9.36
C GLN A 80 2.98 18.03 -7.94
N ILE A 81 3.08 16.77 -7.49
CA ILE A 81 3.68 16.43 -6.19
C ILE A 81 5.15 16.84 -6.14
N LEU A 82 5.91 16.62 -7.23
CA LEU A 82 7.32 17.05 -7.31
C LEU A 82 7.46 18.59 -7.22
N GLU A 83 6.57 19.33 -7.86
CA GLU A 83 6.52 20.79 -7.80
C GLU A 83 6.19 21.30 -6.39
N ASP A 84 5.17 20.70 -5.76
CA ASP A 84 4.67 21.12 -4.44
C ASP A 84 5.62 20.77 -3.29
N PHE A 85 6.29 19.60 -3.37
CA PHE A 85 7.14 19.06 -2.29
C PHE A 85 8.65 19.16 -2.57
N GLY A 86 9.05 19.52 -3.78
CA GLY A 86 10.47 19.53 -4.18
C GLY A 86 11.11 18.14 -4.20
N GLY A 87 10.31 17.08 -4.21
CA GLY A 87 10.72 15.68 -4.22
C GLY A 87 10.07 14.84 -3.12
N ILE A 88 10.17 13.52 -3.24
CA ILE A 88 9.63 12.55 -2.28
C ILE A 88 10.76 11.69 -1.74
N ASP A 89 10.78 11.47 -0.44
CA ASP A 89 11.76 10.63 0.25
C ASP A 89 11.23 9.21 0.47
N ILE A 90 9.91 9.07 0.65
CA ILE A 90 9.24 7.78 0.87
C ILE A 90 8.03 7.69 -0.06
N LEU A 91 7.99 6.66 -0.91
CA LEU A 91 6.82 6.31 -1.72
C LEU A 91 6.15 5.06 -1.13
N VAL A 92 4.87 5.18 -0.76
CA VAL A 92 4.06 4.05 -0.32
C VAL A 92 2.98 3.75 -1.35
N ASN A 93 3.12 2.64 -2.05
CA ASN A 93 2.14 2.17 -3.01
C ASN A 93 1.13 1.25 -2.31
N THR A 94 -0.05 1.79 -1.99
CA THR A 94 -1.12 1.10 -1.24
C THR A 94 -2.25 0.60 -2.13
N VAL A 95 -2.03 0.56 -3.43
CA VAL A 95 -3.07 0.25 -4.41
C VAL A 95 -3.42 -1.24 -4.47
N GLY A 96 -4.71 -1.52 -4.61
CA GLY A 96 -5.20 -2.85 -4.97
C GLY A 96 -6.70 -2.84 -5.19
N ILE A 97 -7.11 -3.20 -6.41
CA ILE A 97 -8.46 -3.65 -6.72
C ILE A 97 -8.42 -5.14 -6.93
N ASN A 98 -9.51 -5.81 -6.58
CA ASN A 98 -9.65 -7.24 -6.71
C ASN A 98 -11.03 -7.55 -7.32
N ASP A 99 -11.04 -7.74 -8.62
CA ASP A 99 -12.20 -8.25 -9.32
C ASP A 99 -12.08 -9.78 -9.33
N HIS A 100 -12.98 -10.47 -8.60
CA HIS A 100 -12.98 -11.93 -8.47
C HIS A 100 -13.46 -12.58 -9.76
N GLY A 101 -12.87 -13.70 -10.13
CA GLY A 101 -13.27 -14.52 -11.26
C GLY A 101 -12.26 -15.59 -11.61
N ARG A 102 -12.72 -16.67 -12.20
CA ARG A 102 -11.85 -17.68 -12.81
C ARG A 102 -11.18 -17.07 -14.05
N VAL A 103 -10.00 -17.52 -14.39
CA VAL A 103 -9.23 -16.94 -15.52
C VAL A 103 -9.99 -17.03 -16.84
N ASP A 104 -10.75 -18.11 -17.06
CA ASP A 104 -11.57 -18.33 -18.26
C ASP A 104 -12.88 -17.52 -18.26
N GLU A 105 -13.26 -16.91 -17.15
CA GLU A 105 -14.47 -16.09 -16.97
C GLU A 105 -14.14 -14.57 -16.96
N CYS A 106 -12.89 -14.20 -16.66
CA CYS A 106 -12.49 -12.81 -16.63
C CYS A 106 -12.47 -12.19 -18.04
N THR A 107 -13.11 -11.06 -18.21
CA THR A 107 -13.03 -10.30 -19.46
C THR A 107 -11.65 -9.62 -19.61
N GLU A 108 -11.24 -9.36 -20.85
CA GLU A 108 -9.99 -8.64 -21.13
C GLU A 108 -9.95 -7.25 -20.45
N GLU A 109 -11.10 -6.57 -20.38
CA GLU A 109 -11.23 -5.28 -19.70
C GLU A 109 -10.96 -5.39 -18.19
N GLN A 110 -11.47 -6.43 -17.52
CA GLN A 110 -11.21 -6.70 -16.10
C GLN A 110 -9.71 -6.99 -15.85
N VAL A 111 -9.11 -7.81 -16.72
CA VAL A 111 -7.68 -8.14 -16.65
C VAL A 111 -6.83 -6.89 -16.82
N GLU A 112 -7.06 -6.10 -17.88
CA GLU A 112 -6.28 -4.88 -18.16
C GLU A 112 -6.48 -3.83 -17.05
N LYS A 113 -7.69 -3.67 -16.51
CA LYS A 113 -7.98 -2.80 -15.38
C LYS A 113 -7.15 -3.19 -14.15
N MET A 114 -7.15 -4.48 -13.76
CA MET A 114 -6.34 -4.96 -12.62
C MET A 114 -4.85 -4.76 -12.86
N ILE A 115 -4.34 -5.06 -14.04
CA ILE A 115 -2.94 -4.84 -14.39
C ILE A 115 -2.60 -3.35 -14.36
N SER A 116 -3.44 -2.50 -14.94
CA SER A 116 -3.20 -1.05 -15.00
C SER A 116 -3.19 -0.42 -13.61
N VAL A 117 -4.16 -0.79 -12.76
CA VAL A 117 -4.31 -0.23 -11.42
C VAL A 117 -3.29 -0.85 -10.45
N ASN A 118 -3.20 -2.17 -10.37
CA ASN A 118 -2.40 -2.83 -9.33
C ASN A 118 -0.90 -2.85 -9.65
N TYR A 119 -0.52 -2.94 -10.94
CA TYR A 119 0.87 -3.14 -11.34
C TYR A 119 1.46 -1.92 -12.06
N LYS A 120 0.81 -1.43 -13.14
CA LYS A 120 1.39 -0.32 -13.91
C LYS A 120 1.44 0.99 -13.11
N SER A 121 0.49 1.24 -12.18
CA SER A 121 0.46 2.48 -11.41
C SER A 121 1.68 2.64 -10.50
N PHE A 122 2.06 1.58 -9.76
CA PHE A 122 3.23 1.64 -8.88
C PHE A 122 4.53 1.82 -9.68
N LEU A 123 4.64 1.23 -10.86
CA LEU A 123 5.78 1.44 -11.76
C LEU A 123 5.86 2.89 -12.24
N ARG A 124 4.71 3.49 -12.58
CA ARG A 124 4.63 4.88 -13.05
C ARG A 124 5.10 5.85 -11.97
N PHE A 125 4.58 5.73 -10.74
CA PHE A 125 5.04 6.58 -9.62
C PHE A 125 6.50 6.33 -9.27
N SER A 126 6.94 5.07 -9.23
CA SER A 126 8.36 4.75 -9.00
C SER A 126 9.25 5.44 -10.05
N LYS A 127 8.88 5.36 -11.33
CA LYS A 127 9.60 6.02 -12.43
C LYS A 127 9.70 7.55 -12.26
N ILE A 128 8.66 8.17 -11.70
CA ILE A 128 8.62 9.62 -11.48
C ILE A 128 9.53 10.03 -10.32
N PHE A 129 9.52 9.29 -9.20
CA PHE A 129 10.20 9.72 -7.97
C PHE A 129 11.64 9.20 -7.84
N ILE A 130 11.97 8.05 -8.43
CA ILE A 130 13.32 7.46 -8.36
C ILE A 130 14.42 8.42 -8.82
N PRO A 131 14.31 9.18 -9.91
CA PRO A 131 15.39 10.09 -10.32
C PRO A 131 15.83 11.06 -9.22
N GLY A 132 14.88 11.70 -8.53
CA GLY A 132 15.17 12.58 -7.41
C GLY A 132 15.72 11.84 -6.17
N MET A 133 15.27 10.61 -5.90
CA MET A 133 15.84 9.77 -4.83
C MET A 133 17.29 9.41 -5.12
N ARG A 134 17.63 9.05 -6.37
CA ARG A 134 18.98 8.74 -6.84
C ARG A 134 19.93 9.95 -6.68
N GLU A 135 19.47 11.12 -7.09
CA GLU A 135 20.24 12.37 -6.97
C GLU A 135 20.61 12.68 -5.53
N ARG A 136 19.67 12.47 -4.60
CA ARG A 136 19.89 12.66 -3.16
C ARG A 136 20.57 11.47 -2.49
N LYS A 137 20.78 10.36 -3.18
CA LYS A 137 21.26 9.07 -2.64
C LYS A 137 20.48 8.63 -1.40
N ASN A 138 19.19 8.88 -1.42
CA ASN A 138 18.28 8.57 -0.31
C ASN A 138 16.86 8.38 -0.85
N GLY A 139 16.30 7.21 -0.65
CA GLY A 139 14.93 6.89 -1.04
C GLY A 139 14.43 5.63 -0.38
N ASN A 140 13.11 5.55 -0.26
CA ASN A 140 12.46 4.37 0.29
C ASN A 140 11.14 4.12 -0.45
N ILE A 141 10.96 2.91 -0.97
CA ILE A 141 9.75 2.49 -1.67
C ILE A 141 9.15 1.30 -0.92
N ILE A 142 7.91 1.46 -0.48
CA ILE A 142 7.16 0.44 0.23
C ILE A 142 5.94 0.10 -0.61
N ASN A 143 5.84 -1.17 -1.03
CA ASN A 143 4.74 -1.65 -1.85
C ASN A 143 3.81 -2.54 -1.01
N ILE A 144 2.55 -2.16 -0.87
CA ILE A 144 1.55 -3.00 -0.22
C ILE A 144 1.05 -4.04 -1.23
N SER A 145 1.60 -5.23 -1.09
CA SER A 145 1.26 -6.40 -1.89
C SER A 145 0.05 -7.14 -1.28
N SER A 146 0.14 -8.45 -1.16
CA SER A 146 -0.89 -9.30 -0.55
C SER A 146 -0.31 -10.67 -0.24
N ILE A 147 -0.89 -11.40 0.72
CA ILE A 147 -0.69 -12.83 0.91
C ILE A 147 -0.95 -13.59 -0.41
N HIS A 148 -1.91 -13.14 -1.23
CA HIS A 148 -2.23 -13.73 -2.53
C HIS A 148 -1.06 -13.73 -3.53
N SER A 149 0.00 -12.98 -3.28
CA SER A 149 1.23 -13.03 -4.08
C SER A 149 2.07 -14.30 -3.86
N VAL A 150 1.79 -15.05 -2.80
CA VAL A 150 2.51 -16.26 -2.37
C VAL A 150 1.55 -17.42 -2.20
N GLU A 151 0.43 -17.21 -1.54
CA GLU A 151 -0.61 -18.18 -1.27
C GLU A 151 -1.97 -17.58 -1.64
N THR A 152 -2.79 -18.31 -2.41
CA THR A 152 -4.00 -17.74 -3.00
C THR A 152 -5.18 -18.72 -2.94
N MET A 153 -6.34 -18.23 -3.31
CA MET A 153 -7.61 -18.97 -3.33
C MET A 153 -8.20 -19.00 -4.75
N PRO A 154 -9.16 -19.91 -5.00
CA PRO A 154 -9.91 -19.91 -6.26
C PRO A 154 -10.53 -18.53 -6.56
N GLY A 155 -10.53 -18.13 -7.83
CA GLY A 155 -11.08 -16.85 -8.26
C GLY A 155 -10.16 -15.63 -8.11
N PHE A 156 -8.96 -15.77 -7.57
CA PHE A 156 -8.01 -14.67 -7.37
C PHE A 156 -6.84 -14.66 -8.38
N GLY A 157 -6.88 -15.46 -9.45
CA GLY A 157 -5.74 -15.69 -10.32
C GLY A 157 -5.10 -14.42 -10.88
N ILE A 158 -5.89 -13.49 -11.43
CA ILE A 158 -5.38 -12.25 -12.00
C ILE A 158 -4.83 -11.32 -10.91
N TYR A 159 -5.57 -11.15 -9.80
CA TYR A 159 -5.11 -10.37 -8.67
C TYR A 159 -3.78 -10.89 -8.10
N ALA A 160 -3.70 -12.20 -7.81
CA ALA A 160 -2.50 -12.86 -7.34
C ALA A 160 -1.32 -12.64 -8.29
N GLY A 161 -1.57 -12.75 -9.61
CA GLY A 161 -0.59 -12.45 -10.65
C GLY A 161 -0.05 -11.03 -10.57
N THR A 162 -0.92 -10.01 -10.39
CA THR A 162 -0.48 -8.61 -10.25
C THR A 162 0.34 -8.37 -8.99
N LYS A 163 -0.02 -9.01 -7.86
CA LYS A 163 0.71 -8.90 -6.59
C LYS A 163 2.02 -9.69 -6.60
N GLY A 164 2.04 -10.86 -7.24
CA GLY A 164 3.27 -11.61 -7.50
C GLY A 164 4.26 -10.86 -8.39
N ALA A 165 3.76 -10.21 -9.45
CA ALA A 165 4.56 -9.33 -10.31
C ALA A 165 5.14 -8.15 -9.52
N MET A 166 4.36 -7.52 -8.63
CA MET A 166 4.83 -6.46 -7.74
C MET A 166 5.99 -6.94 -6.85
N ASN A 167 5.88 -8.11 -6.22
CA ASN A 167 6.93 -8.70 -5.39
C ASN A 167 8.22 -8.96 -6.19
N ALA A 168 8.10 -9.59 -7.36
CA ALA A 168 9.25 -9.89 -8.20
C ALA A 168 9.97 -8.61 -8.68
N THR A 169 9.20 -7.63 -9.14
CA THR A 169 9.74 -6.33 -9.59
C THR A 169 10.39 -5.57 -8.44
N SER A 170 9.81 -5.60 -7.24
CA SER A 170 10.37 -4.92 -6.06
C SER A 170 11.73 -5.49 -5.67
N ARG A 171 11.95 -6.81 -5.79
CA ARG A 171 13.27 -7.43 -5.58
C ARG A 171 14.29 -6.96 -6.61
N ALA A 172 13.91 -6.88 -7.88
CA ALA A 172 14.79 -6.37 -8.93
C ALA A 172 15.15 -4.91 -8.66
N MET A 173 14.16 -4.05 -8.38
CA MET A 173 14.38 -2.64 -8.03
C MET A 173 15.29 -2.48 -6.80
N ALA A 174 15.15 -3.34 -5.79
CA ALA A 174 16.02 -3.30 -4.61
C ALA A 174 17.50 -3.53 -4.99
N LEU A 175 17.78 -4.45 -5.91
CA LEU A 175 19.14 -4.70 -6.43
C LEU A 175 19.63 -3.55 -7.31
N ASP A 176 18.77 -3.06 -8.20
CA ASP A 176 19.12 -2.00 -9.16
C ASP A 176 19.53 -0.70 -8.46
N TYR A 177 18.85 -0.35 -7.35
CA TYR A 177 18.99 0.97 -6.72
C TYR A 177 19.68 0.97 -5.35
N ALA A 178 20.10 -0.19 -4.82
CA ALA A 178 20.75 -0.26 -3.50
C ALA A 178 22.03 0.58 -3.42
N SER A 179 22.89 0.55 -4.45
CA SER A 179 24.11 1.36 -4.52
C SER A 179 23.87 2.87 -4.61
N GLU A 180 22.62 3.25 -4.91
CA GLU A 180 22.17 4.63 -4.99
C GLU A 180 21.44 5.10 -3.71
N GLY A 181 21.47 4.27 -2.65
CA GLY A 181 20.88 4.60 -1.35
C GLY A 181 19.37 4.44 -1.30
N ILE A 182 18.77 3.69 -2.22
CA ILE A 182 17.31 3.48 -2.26
C ILE A 182 17.00 2.06 -1.77
N ARG A 183 16.06 1.95 -0.84
CA ARG A 183 15.52 0.68 -0.36
C ARG A 183 14.15 0.43 -0.97
N VAL A 184 13.86 -0.80 -1.34
CA VAL A 184 12.56 -1.21 -1.89
C VAL A 184 12.11 -2.48 -1.19
N ASN A 185 10.94 -2.45 -0.56
CA ASN A 185 10.38 -3.58 0.16
C ASN A 185 8.88 -3.73 -0.12
N CYS A 186 8.36 -4.94 0.09
CA CYS A 186 6.93 -5.22 0.06
C CYS A 186 6.42 -5.60 1.46
N ILE A 187 5.18 -5.24 1.74
CA ILE A 187 4.38 -5.79 2.83
C ILE A 187 3.28 -6.62 2.19
N CYS A 188 3.08 -7.84 2.68
CA CYS A 188 2.03 -8.75 2.25
C CYS A 188 1.03 -8.93 3.40
N PRO A 189 -0.05 -8.13 3.46
CA PRO A 189 -1.11 -8.33 4.43
C PRO A 189 -1.81 -9.68 4.22
N GLY A 190 -2.19 -10.33 5.32
CA GLY A 190 -3.20 -11.37 5.33
C GLY A 190 -4.61 -10.78 5.36
N LEU A 191 -5.50 -11.41 6.10
CA LEU A 191 -6.85 -10.87 6.33
C LEU A 191 -6.76 -9.66 7.27
N ILE A 192 -7.15 -8.52 6.76
CA ILE A 192 -7.23 -7.25 7.49
C ILE A 192 -8.67 -6.79 7.52
N MET A 193 -9.18 -6.46 8.71
CA MET A 193 -10.51 -5.87 8.91
C MET A 193 -10.52 -4.41 8.44
N SER A 194 -10.34 -4.25 7.13
CA SER A 194 -10.37 -2.97 6.45
C SER A 194 -11.81 -2.53 6.13
N ASP A 195 -11.99 -1.26 5.76
CA ASP A 195 -13.31 -0.74 5.34
C ASP A 195 -13.95 -1.62 4.26
N ASN A 196 -13.16 -2.08 3.27
CA ASN A 196 -13.67 -2.96 2.21
C ASN A 196 -14.14 -4.32 2.75
N MET A 197 -13.40 -4.91 3.70
CA MET A 197 -13.80 -6.17 4.33
C MET A 197 -15.05 -5.99 5.20
N LEU A 198 -15.15 -4.89 5.93
CA LEU A 198 -16.36 -4.56 6.70
C LEU A 198 -17.56 -4.33 5.80
N ASP A 199 -17.38 -3.62 4.67
CA ASP A 199 -18.41 -3.44 3.65
C ASP A 199 -18.86 -4.81 3.09
N GLU A 200 -17.93 -5.72 2.79
CA GLU A 200 -18.21 -7.08 2.32
C GLU A 200 -19.01 -7.89 3.36
N ILE A 201 -18.59 -7.88 4.62
CA ILE A 201 -19.31 -8.55 5.71
C ILE A 201 -20.76 -8.06 5.81
N GLN A 202 -20.99 -6.76 5.60
CA GLN A 202 -22.33 -6.17 5.64
C GLN A 202 -23.23 -6.61 4.47
N THR A 203 -22.68 -7.13 3.36
CA THR A 203 -23.50 -7.67 2.26
C THR A 203 -24.21 -8.97 2.64
N TYR A 204 -23.72 -9.69 3.65
CA TYR A 204 -24.37 -10.89 4.18
C TYR A 204 -25.51 -10.50 5.11
N PRO A 205 -26.71 -11.15 5.00
CA PRO A 205 -27.82 -10.93 5.93
C PRO A 205 -27.40 -11.19 7.38
N GLU A 206 -27.93 -10.41 8.31
CA GLU A 206 -27.76 -10.71 9.74
C GLU A 206 -28.31 -12.10 10.08
N GLY A 207 -27.53 -12.88 10.84
CA GLY A 207 -27.90 -14.22 11.23
C GLY A 207 -26.85 -15.25 10.88
N GLU A 208 -27.31 -16.47 10.57
CA GLU A 208 -26.44 -17.64 10.43
C GLU A 208 -25.42 -17.51 9.28
N GLU A 209 -25.82 -16.97 8.13
CA GLU A 209 -24.94 -16.80 6.98
C GLU A 209 -23.76 -15.87 7.28
N ARG A 210 -24.03 -14.70 7.89
CA ARG A 210 -22.97 -13.77 8.30
C ARG A 210 -22.07 -14.40 9.35
N ASN A 211 -22.62 -15.14 10.32
CA ASN A 211 -21.83 -15.81 11.35
C ASN A 211 -20.93 -16.88 10.75
N GLN A 212 -21.41 -17.68 9.81
CA GLN A 212 -20.61 -18.69 9.10
C GLN A 212 -19.47 -18.02 8.29
N PHE A 213 -19.77 -16.93 7.59
CA PHE A 213 -18.74 -16.16 6.88
C PHE A 213 -17.67 -15.61 7.84
N MET A 214 -18.10 -15.01 8.96
CA MET A 214 -17.17 -14.53 9.99
C MET A 214 -16.33 -15.66 10.57
N GLU A 215 -16.92 -16.81 10.88
CA GLU A 215 -16.20 -17.98 11.37
C GLU A 215 -15.14 -18.46 10.36
N LEU A 216 -15.49 -18.47 9.06
CA LEU A 216 -14.54 -18.79 8.01
C LEU A 216 -13.35 -17.82 8.00
N LEU A 217 -13.61 -16.50 8.07
CA LEU A 217 -12.58 -15.48 8.11
C LEU A 217 -11.63 -15.68 9.31
N TYR A 218 -12.18 -15.95 10.51
CA TYR A 218 -11.38 -16.18 11.71
C TYR A 218 -10.54 -17.46 11.66
N ARG A 219 -10.94 -18.42 10.84
CA ARG A 219 -10.19 -19.68 10.65
C ARG A 219 -9.05 -19.57 9.63
N MET A 220 -8.97 -18.49 8.86
CA MET A 220 -7.95 -18.36 7.80
C MET A 220 -6.53 -18.22 8.36
N GLN A 221 -6.36 -17.69 9.57
CA GLN A 221 -5.06 -17.49 10.21
C GLN A 221 -5.06 -17.94 11.68
N PRO A 222 -3.88 -18.25 12.25
CA PRO A 222 -3.73 -18.60 13.68
C PRO A 222 -4.06 -17.46 14.66
N LEU A 223 -3.73 -16.22 14.28
CA LEU A 223 -4.08 -15.04 15.08
C LEU A 223 -5.45 -14.50 14.68
N GLU A 224 -6.02 -13.62 15.50
CA GLU A 224 -7.19 -12.83 15.13
C GLU A 224 -6.93 -12.07 13.81
N PRO A 225 -7.98 -11.76 13.02
CA PRO A 225 -7.83 -10.90 11.84
C PRO A 225 -7.10 -9.61 12.18
N GLY A 226 -6.16 -9.22 11.31
CA GLY A 226 -5.36 -8.03 11.52
C GLY A 226 -6.16 -6.74 11.37
N THR A 227 -5.63 -5.66 11.94
CA THR A 227 -6.16 -4.31 11.77
C THR A 227 -5.34 -3.51 10.77
N MET A 228 -5.85 -2.37 10.34
CA MET A 228 -5.12 -1.47 9.43
C MET A 228 -3.86 -0.91 10.10
N GLU A 229 -3.90 -0.69 11.41
CA GLU A 229 -2.77 -0.25 12.23
C GLU A 229 -1.61 -1.25 12.21
N ASN A 230 -1.88 -2.58 12.20
CA ASN A 230 -0.81 -3.57 12.11
C ASN A 230 0.00 -3.42 10.81
N ILE A 231 -0.64 -3.05 9.72
CA ILE A 231 0.03 -2.79 8.44
C ILE A 231 0.75 -1.43 8.46
N ALA A 232 0.14 -0.41 9.09
CA ALA A 232 0.76 0.90 9.24
C ALA A 232 2.04 0.83 10.10
N ASP A 233 2.04 0.04 11.19
CA ASP A 233 3.22 -0.19 12.03
C ASP A 233 4.36 -0.88 11.25
N ALA A 234 4.03 -1.90 10.45
CA ALA A 234 5.00 -2.56 9.58
C ALA A 234 5.55 -1.60 8.52
N ALA A 235 4.70 -0.72 7.96
CA ALA A 235 5.11 0.31 7.04
C ALA A 235 6.02 1.35 7.72
N LEU A 236 5.73 1.76 8.94
CA LEU A 236 6.56 2.68 9.72
C LEU A 236 7.94 2.08 10.00
N TYR A 237 8.01 0.79 10.37
CA TYR A 237 9.30 0.09 10.50
C TYR A 237 10.11 0.19 9.21
N LEU A 238 9.52 -0.16 8.06
CA LEU A 238 10.20 -0.11 6.77
C LEU A 238 10.53 1.32 6.31
N ALA A 239 9.72 2.31 6.68
CA ALA A 239 9.90 3.72 6.34
C ALA A 239 11.07 4.36 7.10
N SER A 240 11.28 3.95 8.34
CA SER A 240 12.21 4.59 9.28
C SER A 240 13.64 4.04 9.22
N ASP A 241 14.52 4.67 10.00
CA ASP A 241 15.92 4.25 10.18
C ASP A 241 16.04 2.94 11.00
N MET A 242 14.94 2.37 11.48
CA MET A 242 14.95 1.03 12.09
C MET A 242 15.28 -0.07 11.08
N SER A 243 15.03 0.17 9.79
CA SER A 243 15.18 -0.80 8.70
C SER A 243 16.26 -0.46 7.68
N THR A 244 17.31 0.28 8.07
CA THR A 244 18.39 0.73 7.17
C THR A 244 19.14 -0.42 6.48
N TYR A 245 19.11 -1.63 7.04
CA TYR A 245 19.72 -2.85 6.46
C TYR A 245 18.69 -3.81 5.87
N THR A 246 17.49 -3.29 5.51
CA THR A 246 16.37 -4.07 4.99
C THR A 246 15.98 -3.56 3.61
N THR A 247 16.27 -4.34 2.56
CA THR A 247 15.84 -4.09 1.18
C THR A 247 15.56 -5.40 0.45
N GLY A 248 14.67 -5.39 -0.54
CA GLY A 248 14.25 -6.57 -1.31
C GLY A 248 13.39 -7.56 -0.52
N GLN A 249 12.90 -7.20 0.66
CA GLN A 249 12.12 -8.09 1.50
C GLN A 249 10.65 -8.10 1.10
N ILE A 250 10.05 -9.29 1.25
CA ILE A 250 8.61 -9.53 1.17
C ILE A 250 8.16 -9.88 2.58
N LEU A 251 7.73 -8.86 3.31
CA LEU A 251 7.34 -8.98 4.71
C LEU A 251 5.88 -9.46 4.81
N MET A 252 5.69 -10.70 5.27
CA MET A 252 4.37 -11.23 5.56
C MET A 252 3.86 -10.62 6.89
N VAL A 253 2.68 -10.01 6.84
CA VAL A 253 1.96 -9.48 8.01
C VAL A 253 0.54 -10.04 7.93
N ASP A 254 0.40 -11.31 8.28
CA ASP A 254 -0.72 -12.16 7.90
C ASP A 254 -1.28 -13.04 9.03
N GLY A 255 -0.87 -12.77 10.26
CA GLY A 255 -1.32 -13.56 11.42
C GLY A 255 -0.91 -15.03 11.37
N GLY A 256 0.08 -15.39 10.52
CA GLY A 256 0.54 -16.76 10.32
C GLY A 256 -0.25 -17.55 9.27
N ALA A 257 -1.11 -16.89 8.50
CA ALA A 257 -1.93 -17.56 7.47
C ALA A 257 -1.07 -18.32 6.45
N SER A 258 0.02 -17.69 5.95
CA SER A 258 0.88 -18.30 4.92
C SER A 258 1.73 -19.49 5.38
N ILE A 259 1.78 -19.76 6.68
CA ILE A 259 2.55 -20.90 7.25
C ILE A 259 1.65 -21.93 7.95
N LYS A 260 0.33 -21.71 7.91
CA LYS A 260 -0.63 -22.63 8.51
C LYS A 260 -0.73 -23.91 7.68
N ALA A 261 -0.47 -25.05 8.33
CA ALA A 261 -0.77 -26.35 7.72
C ALA A 261 -2.30 -26.52 7.62
N HIS A 262 -2.80 -26.92 6.47
CA HIS A 262 -4.21 -27.19 6.19
C HIS A 262 -4.64 -28.55 6.69
#